data_5f90b8ebc8b0a93f5f3cd2a170f4be70
#
_entry.id   5f90b8ebc8b0a93f5f3cd2a170f4be70
#
_cell.length_a   1.000
_cell.length_b   1.000
_cell.length_c   1.000
_cell.angle_alpha   90.00
_cell.angle_beta   90.00
_cell.angle_gamma   90.00
#
_symmetry.space_group_name_H-M   'P 1'
#
loop_
_entity.id
_entity.type
_entity.pdbx_description
1 polymer ?
#
loop_
_entity_poly.entity_id
_entity_poly.type
_entity_poly.pdbx_seq_one_letter_code
_entity_poly.pdbx_strand_id
1 'polypeptide(L)'
;CEQVGPRLQADDLVILESTTYPGTTEKVCRPILEQESGLSALEDFHLAYSPERVDPGSKHHGIENTPKLVGGLSPAASSAATSFYSEFVEEVVPLSGPREAEMAKLLENTFRHINIALVNEMAKFCHELGIDIWEAIRGASTKPFGFMKFTPGPGVGGHCIPIDPNYLSYEVRHQLGYPFRFVELAQEINSSMPSYVASRLTEILNQQGKAVNGASIPVSYTHLTLPT
;
A
#
# COMPACT_ATOMS: atom_id res chain seq x y z
N CYS A 1 9.00 8.36 18.43
CA CYS A 1 9.23 7.67 19.72
C CYS A 1 9.97 8.55 20.72
N GLU A 2 11.10 9.18 20.37
CA GLU A 2 11.91 10.04 21.24
C GLU A 2 11.11 11.18 21.89
N GLN A 3 10.14 11.76 21.19
CA GLN A 3 9.27 12.84 21.73
C GLN A 3 8.13 12.31 22.60
N VAL A 4 7.74 11.05 22.41
CA VAL A 4 6.63 10.39 23.14
C VAL A 4 7.15 9.79 24.43
N GLY A 5 8.28 9.07 24.37
CA GLY A 5 8.85 8.34 25.50
C GLY A 5 8.90 9.12 26.82
N PRO A 6 9.46 10.36 26.85
CA PRO A 6 9.53 11.14 28.08
C PRO A 6 8.17 11.54 28.71
N ARG A 7 7.06 11.30 28.01
CA ARG A 7 5.70 11.63 28.46
C ARG A 7 4.88 10.41 28.85
N LEU A 8 5.41 9.20 28.61
CA LEU A 8 4.70 7.96 28.91
C LEU A 8 4.53 7.78 30.42
N GLN A 9 3.37 7.29 30.77
CA GLN A 9 3.01 6.90 32.13
C GLN A 9 2.62 5.40 32.13
N ALA A 10 2.54 4.84 33.32
CA ALA A 10 2.03 3.46 33.47
C ALA A 10 0.60 3.37 32.91
N ASP A 11 0.29 2.24 32.28
CA ASP A 11 -0.97 1.91 31.61
C ASP A 11 -1.28 2.73 30.34
N ASP A 12 -0.39 3.61 29.87
CA ASP A 12 -0.56 4.29 28.59
C ASP A 12 -0.58 3.31 27.41
N LEU A 13 -1.37 3.66 26.37
CA LEU A 13 -1.43 2.92 25.11
C LEU A 13 -0.75 3.71 23.99
N VAL A 14 0.28 3.12 23.41
CA VAL A 14 0.97 3.63 22.22
C VAL A 14 0.65 2.74 21.03
N ILE A 15 0.13 3.35 19.96
CA ILE A 15 -0.18 2.65 18.71
C ILE A 15 0.60 3.27 17.56
N LEU A 16 1.41 2.47 16.87
CA LEU A 16 2.03 2.87 15.62
C LEU A 16 1.04 2.58 14.47
N GLU A 17 0.71 3.59 13.67
CA GLU A 17 -0.21 3.47 12.53
C GLU A 17 0.46 3.63 11.17
N SER A 18 1.63 4.28 11.13
CA SER A 18 2.37 4.51 9.88
C SER A 18 2.81 3.20 9.25
N THR A 19 2.73 3.12 7.91
CA THR A 19 3.23 1.97 7.15
C THR A 19 4.73 1.81 7.35
N THR A 20 5.14 0.58 7.64
CA THR A 20 6.52 0.21 7.92
C THR A 20 6.78 -1.26 7.57
N TYR A 21 8.03 -1.73 7.68
CA TYR A 21 8.38 -3.13 7.52
C TYR A 21 8.14 -3.94 8.80
N PRO A 22 7.88 -5.26 8.67
CA PRO A 22 7.60 -6.12 9.82
C PRO A 22 8.74 -6.15 10.84
N GLY A 23 8.37 -5.90 12.10
CA GLY A 23 9.28 -5.83 13.22
C GLY A 23 9.70 -4.42 13.63
N THR A 24 9.25 -3.38 12.95
CA THR A 24 9.55 -1.98 13.32
C THR A 24 9.02 -1.64 14.71
N THR A 25 7.79 -2.04 15.01
CA THR A 25 7.19 -1.79 16.34
C THR A 25 8.03 -2.42 17.45
N GLU A 26 8.48 -3.66 17.25
CA GLU A 26 9.24 -4.40 18.27
C GLU A 26 10.72 -3.99 18.34
N LYS A 27 11.38 -3.82 17.19
CA LYS A 27 12.83 -3.68 17.11
C LYS A 27 13.31 -2.24 17.10
N VAL A 28 12.42 -1.30 16.71
CA VAL A 28 12.76 0.13 16.61
C VAL A 28 11.97 0.96 17.61
N CYS A 29 10.64 0.91 17.57
CA CYS A 29 9.81 1.76 18.42
C CYS A 29 9.94 1.38 19.91
N ARG A 30 9.83 0.10 20.22
CA ARG A 30 9.91 -0.39 21.59
C ARG A 30 11.19 0.03 22.31
N PRO A 31 12.40 -0.23 21.81
CA PRO A 31 13.63 0.13 22.54
C PRO A 31 13.76 1.64 22.79
N ILE A 32 13.33 2.46 21.82
CA ILE A 32 13.36 3.92 21.97
C ILE A 32 12.37 4.38 23.04
N LEU A 33 11.14 3.85 23.03
CA LEU A 33 10.13 4.20 24.03
C LEU A 33 10.55 3.78 25.44
N GLU A 34 11.09 2.55 25.58
CA GLU A 34 11.59 2.04 26.87
C GLU A 34 12.78 2.85 27.37
N GLN A 35 13.74 3.20 26.51
CA GLN A 35 14.90 4.01 26.87
C GLN A 35 14.50 5.42 27.33
N GLU A 36 13.60 6.08 26.61
CA GLU A 36 13.22 7.48 26.87
C GLU A 36 12.24 7.61 28.04
N SER A 37 11.45 6.58 28.33
CA SER A 37 10.48 6.61 29.44
C SER A 37 11.03 5.98 30.73
N GLY A 38 11.96 5.04 30.61
CA GLY A 38 12.37 4.17 31.73
C GLY A 38 11.33 3.09 32.08
N LEU A 39 10.27 2.93 31.27
CA LEU A 39 9.19 1.96 31.45
C LEU A 39 9.36 0.76 30.52
N SER A 40 8.77 -0.39 30.87
CA SER A 40 8.75 -1.61 30.07
C SER A 40 7.47 -1.73 29.24
N ALA A 41 7.58 -1.94 27.93
CA ALA A 41 6.45 -2.14 27.03
C ALA A 41 5.71 -3.47 27.25
N LEU A 42 6.18 -4.35 28.12
CA LEU A 42 5.52 -5.60 28.45
C LEU A 42 4.82 -5.56 29.83
N GLU A 43 5.24 -4.63 30.70
CA GLU A 43 4.82 -4.60 32.08
C GLU A 43 4.12 -3.27 32.44
N ASP A 44 4.64 -2.13 31.98
CA ASP A 44 4.23 -0.82 32.44
C ASP A 44 3.31 -0.09 31.48
N PHE A 45 3.46 -0.28 30.14
CA PHE A 45 2.61 0.36 29.15
C PHE A 45 2.28 -0.59 27.99
N HIS A 46 1.27 -0.24 27.22
CA HIS A 46 0.80 -1.04 26.10
C HIS A 46 1.37 -0.49 24.78
N LEU A 47 1.97 -1.39 23.96
CA LEU A 47 2.47 -1.06 22.62
C LEU A 47 1.81 -1.94 21.58
N ALA A 48 1.23 -1.32 20.55
CA ALA A 48 0.56 -2.01 19.47
C ALA A 48 0.87 -1.37 18.11
N TYR A 49 0.57 -2.12 17.06
CA TYR A 49 0.53 -1.64 15.69
C TYR A 49 -0.88 -1.79 15.12
N SER A 50 -1.32 -0.80 14.35
CA SER A 50 -2.60 -0.85 13.65
C SER A 50 -2.51 -0.06 12.35
N PRO A 51 -2.48 -0.71 11.17
CA PRO A 51 -2.28 -0.02 9.90
C PRO A 51 -3.44 0.90 9.53
N GLU A 52 -3.11 2.01 8.89
CA GLU A 52 -4.10 2.84 8.20
C GLU A 52 -4.53 2.15 6.89
N ARG A 53 -5.84 1.91 6.72
CA ARG A 53 -6.43 1.18 5.60
C ARG A 53 -7.52 1.94 4.86
N VAL A 54 -7.83 3.17 5.29
CA VAL A 54 -8.87 3.98 4.67
C VAL A 54 -8.43 4.42 3.27
N ASP A 55 -9.36 4.41 2.32
CA ASP A 55 -9.21 5.03 1.01
C ASP A 55 -9.77 6.45 1.05
N PRO A 56 -8.92 7.50 1.07
CA PRO A 56 -9.38 8.88 1.19
C PRO A 56 -10.32 9.33 0.06
N GLY A 57 -10.31 8.65 -1.07
CA GLY A 57 -11.20 8.91 -2.21
C GLY A 57 -12.54 8.19 -2.13
N SER A 58 -12.72 7.25 -1.22
CA SER A 58 -13.93 6.45 -1.12
C SER A 58 -15.05 7.22 -0.42
N LYS A 59 -16.25 7.17 -1.01
CA LYS A 59 -17.47 7.68 -0.38
C LYS A 59 -18.19 6.64 0.50
N HIS A 60 -17.74 5.39 0.44
CA HIS A 60 -18.41 4.24 1.07
C HIS A 60 -17.57 3.58 2.16
N HIS A 61 -16.25 3.76 2.12
CA HIS A 61 -15.31 3.12 3.06
C HIS A 61 -14.50 4.21 3.78
N GLY A 62 -14.96 4.56 4.97
CA GLY A 62 -14.31 5.49 5.89
C GLY A 62 -13.65 4.74 7.06
N ILE A 63 -13.25 5.49 8.08
CA ILE A 63 -12.62 4.93 9.27
C ILE A 63 -13.57 4.03 10.07
N GLU A 64 -14.86 4.37 10.10
CA GLU A 64 -15.86 3.67 10.90
C GLU A 64 -16.16 2.27 10.39
N ASN A 65 -16.26 2.11 9.04
CA ASN A 65 -16.73 0.88 8.39
C ASN A 65 -15.63 0.13 7.61
N THR A 66 -14.36 0.54 7.74
CA THR A 66 -13.22 -0.24 7.25
C THR A 66 -12.66 -1.07 8.39
N PRO A 67 -12.68 -2.41 8.31
CA PRO A 67 -12.17 -3.26 9.39
C PRO A 67 -10.74 -2.87 9.78
N LYS A 68 -10.51 -2.61 11.07
CA LYS A 68 -9.22 -2.19 11.62
C LYS A 68 -8.44 -3.40 12.12
N LEU A 69 -7.20 -3.58 11.66
CA LEU A 69 -6.31 -4.63 12.17
C LEU A 69 -5.57 -4.12 13.40
N VAL A 70 -5.37 -4.97 14.38
CA VAL A 70 -4.62 -4.65 15.60
C VAL A 70 -3.65 -5.78 15.92
N GLY A 71 -2.39 -5.44 16.12
CA GLY A 71 -1.36 -6.36 16.63
C GLY A 71 -0.69 -5.77 17.87
N GLY A 72 -1.00 -6.28 19.06
CA GLY A 72 -0.34 -5.85 20.30
C GLY A 72 0.95 -6.60 20.54
N LEU A 73 1.91 -5.95 21.21
CA LEU A 73 3.16 -6.58 21.64
C LEU A 73 2.93 -7.65 22.72
N SER A 74 1.83 -7.53 23.45
CA SER A 74 1.34 -8.50 24.43
C SER A 74 -0.18 -8.69 24.28
N PRO A 75 -0.76 -9.75 24.88
CA PRO A 75 -2.22 -9.91 24.90
C PRO A 75 -2.94 -8.72 25.54
N ALA A 76 -2.37 -8.12 26.57
CA ALA A 76 -2.92 -6.93 27.22
C ALA A 76 -2.91 -5.72 26.27
N ALA A 77 -1.81 -5.49 25.53
CA ALA A 77 -1.70 -4.44 24.53
C ALA A 77 -2.69 -4.67 23.37
N SER A 78 -2.86 -5.92 22.90
CA SER A 78 -3.88 -6.25 21.90
C SER A 78 -5.29 -5.92 22.39
N SER A 79 -5.61 -6.28 23.62
CA SER A 79 -6.91 -6.01 24.24
C SER A 79 -7.18 -4.52 24.40
N ALA A 80 -6.20 -3.77 24.89
CA ALA A 80 -6.28 -2.32 25.07
C ALA A 80 -6.51 -1.59 23.72
N ALA A 81 -5.72 -1.92 22.69
CA ALA A 81 -5.87 -1.33 21.37
C ALA A 81 -7.19 -1.75 20.67
N THR A 82 -7.61 -3.01 20.85
CA THR A 82 -8.91 -3.48 20.34
C THR A 82 -10.05 -2.70 21.00
N SER A 83 -10.02 -2.54 22.32
CA SER A 83 -11.06 -1.79 23.04
C SER A 83 -11.12 -0.33 22.59
N PHE A 84 -9.96 0.30 22.41
CA PHE A 84 -9.86 1.69 21.94
C PHE A 84 -10.55 1.87 20.57
N TYR A 85 -10.19 1.03 19.57
CA TYR A 85 -10.79 1.15 18.23
C TYR A 85 -12.26 0.73 18.19
N SER A 86 -12.69 -0.20 19.01
CA SER A 86 -14.10 -0.66 19.05
C SER A 86 -15.08 0.42 19.51
N GLU A 87 -14.61 1.56 20.03
CA GLU A 87 -15.46 2.70 20.37
C GLU A 87 -15.99 3.43 19.13
N PHE A 88 -15.27 3.35 18.00
CA PHE A 88 -15.62 4.10 16.78
C PHE A 88 -15.43 3.36 15.46
N VAL A 89 -14.98 2.10 15.48
CA VAL A 89 -14.82 1.24 14.30
C VAL A 89 -15.75 0.04 14.43
N GLU A 90 -16.55 -0.25 13.41
CA GLU A 90 -17.53 -1.33 13.39
C GLU A 90 -16.91 -2.72 13.59
N GLU A 91 -15.74 -2.96 13.02
CA GLU A 91 -15.04 -4.24 13.09
C GLU A 91 -13.56 -4.05 13.41
N VAL A 92 -13.10 -4.63 14.51
CA VAL A 92 -11.68 -4.68 14.88
C VAL A 92 -11.21 -6.13 14.85
N VAL A 93 -10.15 -6.40 14.07
CA VAL A 93 -9.60 -7.73 13.87
C VAL A 93 -8.25 -7.84 14.59
N PRO A 94 -8.19 -8.48 15.76
CA PRO A 94 -6.93 -8.71 16.46
C PRO A 94 -6.12 -9.78 15.74
N LEU A 95 -4.83 -9.53 15.56
CA LEU A 95 -3.83 -10.44 15.04
C LEU A 95 -2.89 -10.90 16.15
N SER A 96 -2.09 -11.93 15.88
CA SER A 96 -1.20 -12.54 16.88
C SER A 96 -0.10 -11.61 17.39
N GLY A 97 0.25 -10.58 16.60
CA GLY A 97 1.26 -9.60 17.01
C GLY A 97 1.42 -8.45 16.02
N PRO A 98 2.31 -7.48 16.35
CA PRO A 98 2.56 -6.33 15.50
C PRO A 98 3.07 -6.71 14.10
N ARG A 99 3.92 -7.75 13.99
CA ARG A 99 4.53 -8.17 12.71
C ARG A 99 3.50 -8.62 11.69
N GLU A 100 2.49 -9.36 12.13
CA GLU A 100 1.41 -9.82 11.27
C GLU A 100 0.56 -8.65 10.78
N ALA A 101 0.32 -7.67 11.63
CA ALA A 101 -0.42 -6.46 11.25
C ALA A 101 0.38 -5.54 10.30
N GLU A 102 1.69 -5.40 10.54
CA GLU A 102 2.64 -4.71 9.64
C GLU A 102 2.69 -5.41 8.28
N MET A 103 2.81 -6.76 8.27
CA MET A 103 2.86 -7.55 7.04
C MET A 103 1.55 -7.49 6.26
N ALA A 104 0.40 -7.51 6.92
CA ALA A 104 -0.91 -7.44 6.27
C ALA A 104 -1.04 -6.17 5.41
N LYS A 105 -0.62 -5.02 5.93
CA LYS A 105 -0.62 -3.75 5.18
C LYS A 105 0.27 -3.81 3.94
N LEU A 106 1.46 -4.35 4.09
CA LEU A 106 2.40 -4.49 2.97
C LEU A 106 1.89 -5.49 1.92
N LEU A 107 1.24 -6.58 2.36
CA LEU A 107 0.63 -7.56 1.46
C LEU A 107 -0.48 -6.92 0.61
N GLU A 108 -1.37 -6.12 1.22
CA GLU A 108 -2.43 -5.40 0.51
C GLU A 108 -1.87 -4.48 -0.59
N ASN A 109 -0.88 -3.67 -0.25
CA ASN A 109 -0.29 -2.73 -1.20
C ASN A 109 0.57 -3.42 -2.26
N THR A 110 1.30 -4.48 -1.89
CA THR A 110 2.06 -5.31 -2.82
C THR A 110 1.13 -6.02 -3.81
N PHE A 111 0.01 -6.57 -3.36
CA PHE A 111 -1.01 -7.17 -4.22
C PHE A 111 -1.52 -6.18 -5.27
N ARG A 112 -1.86 -4.96 -4.87
CA ARG A 112 -2.30 -3.91 -5.81
C ARG A 112 -1.20 -3.54 -6.79
N HIS A 113 0.03 -3.34 -6.32
CA HIS A 113 1.18 -2.97 -7.14
C HIS A 113 1.47 -4.00 -8.24
N ILE A 114 1.50 -5.28 -7.89
CA ILE A 114 1.75 -6.40 -8.82
C ILE A 114 0.61 -6.53 -9.82
N ASN A 115 -0.65 -6.45 -9.40
CA ASN A 115 -1.78 -6.60 -10.32
C ASN A 115 -1.91 -5.41 -11.28
N ILE A 116 -1.53 -4.21 -10.89
CA ILE A 116 -1.41 -3.07 -11.81
C ILE A 116 -0.31 -3.34 -12.84
N ALA A 117 0.86 -3.84 -12.43
CA ALA A 117 1.93 -4.21 -13.35
C ALA A 117 1.48 -5.29 -14.34
N LEU A 118 0.77 -6.32 -13.87
CA LEU A 118 0.24 -7.38 -14.71
C LEU A 118 -0.64 -6.82 -15.84
N VAL A 119 -1.64 -5.99 -15.53
CA VAL A 119 -2.53 -5.44 -16.57
C VAL A 119 -1.83 -4.41 -17.45
N ASN A 120 -0.83 -3.70 -16.94
CA ASN A 120 0.02 -2.78 -17.71
C ASN A 120 0.87 -3.54 -18.74
N GLU A 121 1.50 -4.64 -18.35
CA GLU A 121 2.26 -5.48 -19.26
C GLU A 121 1.36 -6.12 -20.30
N MET A 122 0.22 -6.66 -19.88
CA MET A 122 -0.79 -7.20 -20.80
C MET A 122 -1.25 -6.18 -21.84
N ALA A 123 -1.41 -4.92 -21.46
CA ALA A 123 -1.83 -3.86 -22.38
C ALA A 123 -0.83 -3.64 -23.52
N LYS A 124 0.47 -3.81 -23.26
CA LYS A 124 1.52 -3.67 -24.28
C LYS A 124 1.37 -4.75 -25.36
N PHE A 125 1.43 -6.03 -24.97
CA PHE A 125 1.35 -7.10 -25.97
C PHE A 125 -0.06 -7.29 -26.58
N CYS A 126 -1.14 -7.00 -25.84
CA CYS A 126 -2.48 -6.98 -26.42
C CYS A 126 -2.59 -5.96 -27.56
N HIS A 127 -1.97 -4.78 -27.40
CA HIS A 127 -1.91 -3.81 -28.48
C HIS A 127 -1.19 -4.35 -29.71
N GLU A 128 -0.02 -4.97 -29.54
CA GLU A 128 0.77 -5.56 -30.63
C GLU A 128 0.02 -6.71 -31.34
N LEU A 129 -0.77 -7.47 -30.58
CA LEU A 129 -1.58 -8.59 -31.08
C LEU A 129 -2.95 -8.16 -31.64
N GLY A 130 -3.30 -6.87 -31.60
CA GLY A 130 -4.59 -6.36 -32.04
C GLY A 130 -5.77 -6.77 -31.15
N ILE A 131 -5.52 -7.02 -29.87
CA ILE A 131 -6.52 -7.42 -28.87
C ILE A 131 -6.95 -6.19 -28.06
N ASP A 132 -8.27 -5.96 -27.90
CA ASP A 132 -8.80 -4.95 -26.99
C ASP A 132 -8.71 -5.45 -25.54
N ILE A 133 -7.68 -4.97 -24.83
CA ILE A 133 -7.46 -5.30 -23.42
C ILE A 133 -8.63 -4.85 -22.51
N TRP A 134 -9.31 -3.76 -22.86
CA TRP A 134 -10.44 -3.27 -22.08
C TRP A 134 -11.65 -4.20 -22.18
N GLU A 135 -11.90 -4.74 -23.38
CA GLU A 135 -12.93 -5.76 -23.58
C GLU A 135 -12.59 -7.05 -22.84
N ALA A 136 -11.35 -7.49 -22.92
CA ALA A 136 -10.87 -8.67 -22.21
C ALA A 136 -11.03 -8.52 -20.68
N ILE A 137 -10.68 -7.36 -20.12
CA ILE A 137 -10.87 -7.07 -18.69
C ILE A 137 -12.36 -7.05 -18.34
N ARG A 138 -13.23 -6.43 -19.16
CA ARG A 138 -14.68 -6.47 -18.93
C ARG A 138 -15.20 -7.90 -18.90
N GLY A 139 -14.78 -8.73 -19.87
CA GLY A 139 -15.16 -10.14 -19.92
C GLY A 139 -14.68 -10.91 -18.68
N ALA A 140 -13.40 -10.77 -18.29
CA ALA A 140 -12.87 -11.42 -17.10
C ALA A 140 -13.57 -11.00 -15.82
N SER A 141 -14.03 -9.75 -15.74
CA SER A 141 -14.73 -9.18 -14.57
C SER A 141 -16.15 -9.75 -14.37
N THR A 142 -16.69 -10.47 -15.34
CA THR A 142 -17.99 -11.15 -15.18
C THR A 142 -17.89 -12.40 -14.31
N LYS A 143 -16.67 -12.91 -14.09
CA LYS A 143 -16.45 -14.06 -13.22
C LYS A 143 -16.59 -13.64 -11.76
N PRO A 144 -17.50 -14.23 -10.97
CA PRO A 144 -17.82 -13.78 -9.62
C PRO A 144 -16.78 -14.20 -8.56
N PHE A 145 -15.73 -14.94 -8.94
CA PHE A 145 -14.69 -15.43 -8.03
C PHE A 145 -13.33 -15.52 -8.73
N GLY A 146 -12.25 -15.42 -7.95
CA GLY A 146 -10.88 -15.65 -8.42
C GLY A 146 -10.34 -14.63 -9.42
N PHE A 147 -11.04 -13.49 -9.61
CA PHE A 147 -10.59 -12.36 -10.41
C PHE A 147 -10.97 -11.05 -9.72
N MET A 148 -9.98 -10.18 -9.54
CA MET A 148 -10.20 -8.80 -9.10
C MET A 148 -9.82 -7.86 -10.24
N LYS A 149 -10.71 -6.92 -10.58
CA LYS A 149 -10.51 -6.02 -11.70
C LYS A 149 -9.42 -4.97 -11.41
N PHE A 150 -8.42 -4.96 -12.28
CA PHE A 150 -7.47 -3.85 -12.43
C PHE A 150 -7.52 -3.33 -13.85
N THR A 151 -7.12 -2.09 -14.07
CA THR A 151 -7.11 -1.46 -15.39
C THR A 151 -5.73 -0.88 -15.70
N PRO A 152 -5.26 -0.98 -16.97
CA PRO A 152 -4.01 -0.39 -17.39
C PRO A 152 -4.03 1.14 -17.25
N GLY A 153 -2.84 1.71 -17.01
CA GLY A 153 -2.64 3.14 -16.90
C GLY A 153 -1.21 3.55 -17.18
N PRO A 154 -0.88 4.85 -17.04
CA PRO A 154 0.47 5.37 -17.32
C PRO A 154 1.50 5.04 -16.23
N GLY A 155 1.24 4.06 -15.40
CA GLY A 155 2.07 3.64 -14.27
C GLY A 155 1.23 3.48 -12.99
N VAL A 156 1.88 3.56 -11.84
CA VAL A 156 1.23 3.55 -10.52
C VAL A 156 1.30 4.94 -9.92
N GLY A 157 0.14 5.54 -9.70
CA GLY A 157 0.01 6.82 -9.00
C GLY A 157 -0.11 6.66 -7.50
N GLY A 158 -0.08 7.80 -6.80
CA GLY A 158 -0.17 7.86 -5.35
C GLY A 158 1.18 7.73 -4.65
N HIS A 159 1.16 7.86 -3.32
CA HIS A 159 2.35 7.82 -2.48
C HIS A 159 2.64 6.41 -1.96
N CYS A 160 1.62 5.71 -1.46
CA CYS A 160 1.79 4.44 -0.74
C CYS A 160 2.08 3.25 -1.67
N ILE A 161 1.27 3.06 -2.75
CA ILE A 161 1.37 1.86 -3.59
C ILE A 161 2.73 1.70 -4.27
N PRO A 162 3.39 2.74 -4.82
CA PRO A 162 4.72 2.59 -5.41
C PRO A 162 5.85 2.51 -4.38
N ILE A 163 5.63 2.92 -3.12
CA ILE A 163 6.68 3.03 -2.10
C ILE A 163 6.66 1.87 -1.10
N ASP A 164 5.49 1.55 -0.55
CA ASP A 164 5.36 0.56 0.53
C ASP A 164 5.93 -0.85 0.17
N PRO A 165 5.73 -1.39 -1.04
CA PRO A 165 6.35 -2.66 -1.41
C PRO A 165 7.88 -2.63 -1.38
N ASN A 166 8.50 -1.44 -1.57
CA ASN A 166 9.95 -1.31 -1.52
C ASN A 166 10.49 -1.43 -0.09
N TYR A 167 9.73 -1.06 0.95
CA TYR A 167 10.12 -1.32 2.34
C TYR A 167 10.27 -2.82 2.58
N LEU A 168 9.31 -3.63 2.10
CA LEU A 168 9.39 -5.08 2.22
C LEU A 168 10.52 -5.66 1.36
N SER A 169 10.70 -5.19 0.12
CA SER A 169 11.80 -5.63 -0.75
C SER A 169 13.17 -5.31 -0.14
N TYR A 170 13.34 -4.13 0.45
CA TYR A 170 14.55 -3.75 1.15
C TYR A 170 14.83 -4.69 2.33
N GLU A 171 13.83 -4.94 3.18
CA GLU A 171 13.97 -5.78 4.36
C GLU A 171 14.26 -7.25 4.01
N VAL A 172 13.58 -7.80 3.01
CA VAL A 172 13.86 -9.15 2.49
C VAL A 172 15.29 -9.25 2.00
N ARG A 173 15.75 -8.27 1.21
CA ARG A 173 17.14 -8.27 0.70
C ARG A 173 18.15 -8.13 1.82
N HIS A 174 17.90 -7.27 2.79
CA HIS A 174 18.82 -7.01 3.90
C HIS A 174 18.91 -8.19 4.87
N GLN A 175 17.78 -8.80 5.24
CA GLN A 175 17.77 -9.88 6.22
C GLN A 175 18.01 -11.27 5.61
N LEU A 176 17.51 -11.52 4.40
CA LEU A 176 17.51 -12.85 3.79
C LEU A 176 18.51 -13.00 2.64
N GLY A 177 19.07 -11.88 2.13
CA GLY A 177 20.12 -11.89 1.11
C GLY A 177 19.64 -12.17 -0.31
N TYR A 178 18.33 -12.19 -0.58
CA TYR A 178 17.75 -12.37 -1.91
C TYR A 178 16.69 -11.33 -2.25
N PRO A 179 16.44 -11.07 -3.56
CA PRO A 179 15.48 -10.05 -3.99
C PRO A 179 14.03 -10.53 -3.82
N PHE A 180 13.11 -9.60 -3.56
CA PHE A 180 11.67 -9.84 -3.70
C PHE A 180 11.25 -9.65 -5.16
N ARG A 181 11.39 -10.70 -5.96
CA ARG A 181 11.29 -10.67 -7.43
C ARG A 181 10.01 -10.07 -7.97
N PHE A 182 8.85 -10.39 -7.38
CA PHE A 182 7.57 -9.85 -7.83
C PHE A 182 7.48 -8.33 -7.68
N VAL A 183 8.00 -7.78 -6.61
CA VAL A 183 8.01 -6.33 -6.39
C VAL A 183 8.96 -5.64 -7.35
N GLU A 184 10.17 -6.18 -7.53
CA GLU A 184 11.16 -5.60 -8.44
C GLU A 184 10.68 -5.61 -9.89
N LEU A 185 10.10 -6.74 -10.35
CA LEU A 185 9.52 -6.85 -11.68
C LEU A 185 8.33 -5.89 -11.88
N ALA A 186 7.44 -5.83 -10.89
CA ALA A 186 6.30 -4.93 -10.96
C ALA A 186 6.73 -3.45 -11.01
N GLN A 187 7.76 -3.09 -10.26
CA GLN A 187 8.35 -1.75 -10.28
C GLN A 187 8.93 -1.41 -11.66
N GLU A 188 9.67 -2.33 -12.27
CA GLU A 188 10.23 -2.16 -13.62
C GLU A 188 9.12 -1.95 -14.65
N ILE A 189 8.10 -2.82 -14.68
CA ILE A 189 6.97 -2.72 -15.59
C ILE A 189 6.24 -1.39 -15.43
N ASN A 190 5.84 -1.06 -14.20
CA ASN A 190 5.08 0.16 -13.92
C ASN A 190 5.88 1.43 -14.24
N SER A 191 7.19 1.45 -13.97
CA SER A 191 8.07 2.57 -14.28
C SER A 191 8.29 2.77 -15.79
N SER A 192 8.11 1.73 -16.59
CA SER A 192 8.22 1.79 -18.06
C SER A 192 6.96 2.36 -18.74
N MET A 193 5.82 2.40 -18.04
CA MET A 193 4.55 2.81 -18.64
C MET A 193 4.49 4.25 -19.15
N PRO A 194 5.07 5.26 -18.48
CA PRO A 194 5.08 6.62 -19.04
C PRO A 194 5.74 6.69 -20.41
N SER A 195 6.86 5.99 -20.59
CA SER A 195 7.56 5.92 -21.88
C SER A 195 6.73 5.19 -22.93
N TYR A 196 6.04 4.11 -22.56
CA TYR A 196 5.11 3.43 -23.44
C TYR A 196 3.98 4.34 -23.91
N VAL A 197 3.35 5.09 -23.00
CA VAL A 197 2.30 6.06 -23.35
C VAL A 197 2.82 7.12 -24.31
N ALA A 198 4.02 7.67 -24.08
CA ALA A 198 4.64 8.63 -24.97
C ALA A 198 4.90 8.05 -26.37
N SER A 199 5.38 6.81 -26.45
CA SER A 199 5.57 6.11 -27.72
C SER A 199 4.25 5.91 -28.47
N ARG A 200 3.20 5.46 -27.77
CA ARG A 200 1.84 5.30 -28.35
C ARG A 200 1.30 6.62 -28.90
N LEU A 201 1.47 7.70 -28.16
CA LEU A 201 1.07 9.03 -28.61
C LEU A 201 1.81 9.44 -29.88
N THR A 202 3.12 9.18 -29.94
CA THR A 202 3.96 9.45 -31.12
C THR A 202 3.46 8.68 -32.34
N GLU A 203 3.14 7.41 -32.20
CA GLU A 203 2.58 6.57 -33.28
C GLU A 203 1.25 7.12 -33.80
N ILE A 204 0.32 7.46 -32.90
CA ILE A 204 -1.00 8.00 -33.28
C ILE A 204 -0.86 9.32 -34.03
N LEU A 205 0.01 10.22 -33.58
CA LEU A 205 0.26 11.49 -34.24
C LEU A 205 0.89 11.26 -35.63
N ASN A 206 1.86 10.38 -35.74
CA ASN A 206 2.50 10.03 -37.02
C ASN A 206 1.51 9.43 -38.03
N GLN A 207 0.60 8.55 -37.59
CA GLN A 207 -0.48 8.00 -38.42
C GLN A 207 -1.41 9.10 -38.96
N GLN A 208 -1.54 10.22 -38.25
CA GLN A 208 -2.29 11.40 -38.67
C GLN A 208 -1.44 12.43 -39.44
N GLY A 209 -0.19 12.12 -39.74
CA GLY A 209 0.73 13.05 -40.40
C GLY A 209 1.13 14.26 -39.54
N LYS A 210 1.03 14.16 -38.23
CA LYS A 210 1.35 15.23 -37.27
C LYS A 210 2.68 14.95 -36.58
N ALA A 211 3.50 15.99 -36.40
CA ALA A 211 4.71 15.90 -35.59
C ALA A 211 4.36 16.00 -34.09
N VAL A 212 5.12 15.31 -33.25
CA VAL A 212 5.00 15.41 -31.79
C VAL A 212 5.36 16.81 -31.31
N ASN A 213 6.43 17.37 -31.90
CA ASN A 213 6.88 18.73 -31.56
C ASN A 213 5.83 19.76 -32.00
N GLY A 214 5.33 20.54 -31.06
CA GLY A 214 4.29 21.55 -31.28
C GLY A 214 2.85 20.98 -31.27
N ALA A 215 2.65 19.68 -31.06
CA ALA A 215 1.30 19.11 -30.92
C ALA A 215 0.63 19.58 -29.62
N SER A 216 -0.64 20.00 -29.73
CA SER A 216 -1.50 20.28 -28.58
C SER A 216 -2.28 19.04 -28.20
N ILE A 217 -2.07 18.57 -26.97
CA ILE A 217 -2.63 17.31 -26.49
C ILE A 217 -3.47 17.61 -25.25
N PRO A 218 -4.82 17.55 -25.36
CA PRO A 218 -5.68 17.72 -24.19
C PRO A 218 -5.59 16.46 -23.30
N VAL A 219 -5.43 16.66 -22.01
CA VAL A 219 -5.48 15.60 -21.01
C VAL A 219 -6.77 15.74 -20.21
N SER A 220 -7.61 14.70 -20.26
CA SER A 220 -8.86 14.65 -19.51
C SER A 220 -8.70 13.71 -18.32
N TYR A 221 -9.15 14.14 -17.15
CA TYR A 221 -9.15 13.36 -15.91
C TYR A 221 -10.57 13.02 -15.51
N THR A 222 -10.78 11.82 -14.98
CA THR A 222 -12.04 11.46 -14.32
C THR A 222 -12.14 12.06 -12.93
N HIS A 223 -11.00 12.27 -12.26
CA HIS A 223 -10.88 13.02 -11.01
C HIS A 223 -9.44 13.52 -10.88
N LEU A 224 -9.28 14.67 -10.27
CA LEU A 224 -7.99 15.25 -9.92
C LEU A 224 -7.68 14.87 -8.47
N THR A 225 -6.60 14.13 -8.25
CA THR A 225 -5.92 14.14 -6.96
C THR A 225 -5.04 15.38 -6.95
N LEU A 226 -5.41 16.38 -6.16
CA LEU A 226 -4.56 17.54 -5.95
C LEU A 226 -3.25 17.05 -5.31
N PRO A 227 -2.09 17.56 -5.76
CA PRO A 227 -0.86 17.32 -5.01
C PRO A 227 -1.03 17.94 -3.62
N THR A 228 -0.88 17.10 -2.60
CA THR A 228 -0.77 17.52 -1.19
C THR A 228 0.61 18.09 -0.95
#